data_4ca2cf2df6fd9ed7c572bf60f30df1d0
#
_entry.id   4ca2cf2df6fd9ed7c572bf60f30df1d0
#
_cell.length_a   1.000
_cell.length_b   1.000
_cell.length_c   1.000
_cell.angle_alpha   90.00
_cell.angle_beta   90.00
_cell.angle_gamma   90.00
#
_symmetry.space_group_name_H-M   'P 1'
#
loop_
_entity.id
_entity.type
_entity.pdbx_description
1 polymer ?
#
loop_
_entity_poly.entity_id
_entity_poly.type
_entity_poly.pdbx_seq_one_letter_code
_entity_poly.pdbx_strand_id
1 'polypeptide(L)'
;MSLPLTSTDFHHAETIPKEHTCDGADRSPAFQWSGVPERTRALLLVCDDPDAPRGTFHHWAAYNIPPEWKGLEPGFGASSHPRGFREAVNDVGKTGYGGPCPPRGDRPHGYRFRLSALKDRIEAGAGARCAEIERMAQPLEFAAAELLGNFGRP
;
A
#
# COMPACT_ATOMS: atom_id res chain seq x y z
N MET A 1 -18.00 10.25 3.10
CA MET A 1 -17.11 10.96 2.17
C MET A 1 -16.31 9.98 1.35
N SER A 2 -16.29 10.17 0.06
CA SER A 2 -15.63 9.24 -0.86
C SER A 2 -14.18 9.63 -1.10
N LEU A 3 -13.29 8.64 -1.05
CA LEU A 3 -11.87 8.81 -1.34
C LEU A 3 -11.48 7.67 -2.28
N PRO A 4 -11.96 7.72 -3.55
CA PRO A 4 -11.77 6.58 -4.46
C PRO A 4 -10.30 6.31 -4.76
N LEU A 5 -9.94 5.04 -4.73
CA LEU A 5 -8.58 4.56 -5.05
C LEU A 5 -8.69 3.65 -6.26
N THR A 6 -7.94 3.99 -7.31
CA THR A 6 -7.90 3.20 -8.54
C THR A 6 -6.47 3.02 -9.00
N SER A 7 -6.29 2.14 -9.97
CA SER A 7 -5.00 1.93 -10.64
C SER A 7 -5.23 1.83 -12.13
N THR A 8 -4.27 2.32 -12.92
CA THR A 8 -4.29 2.10 -14.36
C THR A 8 -3.72 0.73 -14.73
N ASP A 9 -3.14 0.02 -13.76
CA ASP A 9 -2.51 -1.28 -14.01
C ASP A 9 -3.46 -2.46 -13.81
N PHE A 10 -4.50 -2.31 -12.98
CA PHE A 10 -5.53 -3.33 -12.80
C PHE A 10 -6.78 -2.71 -12.21
N HIS A 11 -7.92 -3.35 -12.45
CA HIS A 11 -9.20 -2.91 -11.88
C HIS A 11 -9.50 -3.70 -10.62
N HIS A 12 -10.39 -3.15 -9.79
CA HIS A 12 -10.82 -3.77 -8.55
C HIS A 12 -11.26 -5.21 -8.77
N ALA A 13 -10.77 -6.12 -7.94
CA ALA A 13 -11.05 -7.54 -7.94
C ALA A 13 -10.48 -8.31 -9.13
N GLU A 14 -9.64 -7.67 -9.96
CA GLU A 14 -8.98 -8.34 -11.08
C GLU A 14 -7.58 -8.81 -10.71
N THR A 15 -6.96 -9.56 -11.62
CA THR A 15 -5.62 -10.09 -11.43
C THR A 15 -4.59 -8.98 -11.50
N ILE A 16 -3.69 -8.95 -10.53
CA ILE A 16 -2.55 -8.03 -10.51
C ILE A 16 -1.54 -8.52 -11.55
N PRO A 17 -1.09 -7.65 -12.48
CA PRO A 17 -0.08 -8.04 -13.47
C PRO A 17 1.22 -8.49 -12.82
N LYS A 18 1.90 -9.44 -13.47
CA LYS A 18 3.16 -10.03 -12.97
C LYS A 18 4.24 -9.01 -12.65
N GLU A 19 4.27 -7.91 -13.38
CA GLU A 19 5.28 -6.87 -13.18
C GLU A 19 5.28 -6.33 -11.74
N HIS A 20 4.16 -6.45 -11.04
CA HIS A 20 4.00 -5.96 -9.67
C HIS A 20 4.13 -7.07 -8.62
N THR A 21 4.65 -8.21 -9.02
CA THR A 21 4.75 -9.40 -8.17
C THR A 21 6.17 -9.96 -8.18
N CYS A 22 6.41 -10.95 -7.32
CA CYS A 22 7.72 -11.61 -7.27
C CYS A 22 8.06 -12.39 -8.54
N ASP A 23 7.10 -12.62 -9.42
CA ASP A 23 7.33 -13.29 -10.70
C ASP A 23 7.76 -12.32 -11.81
N GLY A 24 7.81 -11.02 -11.53
CA GLY A 24 8.22 -10.00 -12.47
C GLY A 24 9.16 -9.00 -11.83
N ALA A 25 9.05 -7.74 -12.25
CA ALA A 25 9.93 -6.68 -11.76
C ALA A 25 9.73 -6.36 -10.28
N ASP A 26 8.63 -6.80 -9.71
CA ASP A 26 8.30 -6.62 -8.30
C ASP A 26 8.25 -5.14 -7.88
N ARG A 27 7.67 -4.33 -8.73
CA ARG A 27 7.53 -2.90 -8.42
C ARG A 27 6.07 -2.55 -8.17
N SER A 28 5.84 -1.55 -7.32
CA SER A 28 4.50 -1.14 -6.95
C SER A 28 3.70 -0.66 -8.17
N PRO A 29 2.38 -0.93 -8.19
CA PRO A 29 1.51 -0.43 -9.27
C PRO A 29 1.35 1.07 -9.22
N ALA A 30 0.84 1.63 -10.32
CA ALA A 30 0.39 3.02 -10.33
C ALA A 30 -0.90 3.12 -9.52
N PHE A 31 -1.07 4.24 -8.83
CA PHE A 31 -2.30 4.52 -8.08
C PHE A 31 -2.77 5.93 -8.35
N GLN A 32 -4.09 6.10 -8.39
CA GLN A 32 -4.73 7.40 -8.54
C GLN A 32 -5.83 7.52 -7.51
N TRP A 33 -6.01 8.72 -6.99
CA TRP A 33 -7.09 9.00 -6.05
C TRP A 33 -7.56 10.45 -6.20
N SER A 34 -8.70 10.73 -5.61
CA SER A 34 -9.30 12.06 -5.61
C SER A 34 -10.12 12.23 -4.34
N GLY A 35 -10.68 13.41 -4.16
CA GLY A 35 -11.58 13.65 -3.04
C GLY A 35 -10.91 13.63 -1.67
N VAL A 36 -9.61 13.93 -1.62
CA VAL A 36 -8.90 14.00 -0.34
C VAL A 36 -9.53 15.10 0.50
N PRO A 37 -10.02 14.78 1.72
CA PRO A 37 -10.64 15.80 2.57
C PRO A 37 -9.67 16.95 2.90
N GLU A 38 -10.19 18.16 3.01
CA GLU A 38 -9.35 19.34 3.23
C GLU A 38 -8.53 19.27 4.51
N ARG A 39 -9.04 18.59 5.53
CA ARG A 39 -8.36 18.51 6.83
C ARG A 39 -7.28 17.45 6.87
N THR A 40 -7.02 16.75 5.75
CA THR A 40 -6.01 15.72 5.69
C THR A 40 -4.62 16.32 5.83
N ARG A 41 -3.85 15.80 6.78
CA ARG A 41 -2.46 16.22 7.00
C ARG A 41 -1.48 15.27 6.32
N ALA A 42 -1.86 14.03 6.14
CA ALA A 42 -1.02 13.01 5.50
C ALA A 42 -1.89 11.89 4.97
N LEU A 43 -1.38 11.19 3.95
CA LEU A 43 -2.02 9.98 3.44
C LEU A 43 -1.12 8.79 3.74
N LEU A 44 -1.76 7.63 3.87
CA LEU A 44 -1.09 6.34 4.07
C LEU A 44 -1.64 5.36 3.05
N LEU A 45 -0.74 4.69 2.32
CA LEU A 45 -1.15 3.63 1.39
C LEU A 45 -0.50 2.34 1.84
N VAL A 46 -1.31 1.32 2.12
CA VAL A 46 -0.81 0.03 2.55
C VAL A 46 -1.24 -1.06 1.57
N CYS A 47 -0.48 -2.15 1.55
CA CYS A 47 -0.84 -3.36 0.85
C CYS A 47 -0.67 -4.53 1.79
N ASP A 48 -1.72 -5.33 1.99
CA ASP A 48 -1.61 -6.52 2.81
C ASP A 48 -2.36 -7.70 2.18
N ASP A 49 -2.01 -8.91 2.66
CA ASP A 49 -2.61 -10.17 2.25
C ASP A 49 -3.22 -10.82 3.49
N PRO A 50 -4.55 -10.69 3.70
CA PRO A 50 -5.20 -11.33 4.84
C PRO A 50 -5.36 -12.85 4.67
N ASP A 51 -5.10 -13.38 3.47
CA ASP A 51 -5.23 -14.81 3.16
C ASP A 51 -3.94 -15.59 3.38
N ALA A 52 -2.88 -14.93 3.82
CA ALA A 52 -1.58 -15.57 4.01
C ALA A 52 -1.66 -16.67 5.07
N PRO A 53 -0.87 -17.78 4.91
CA PRO A 53 -1.01 -18.96 5.77
C PRO A 53 -0.79 -18.71 7.26
N ARG A 54 0.01 -17.72 7.62
CA ARG A 54 0.34 -17.42 9.03
C ARG A 54 -0.33 -16.18 9.55
N GLY A 55 -1.43 -15.74 8.92
CA GLY A 55 -2.10 -14.50 9.25
C GLY A 55 -1.74 -13.41 8.26
N THR A 56 -2.26 -12.21 8.47
CA THR A 56 -2.06 -11.10 7.55
C THR A 56 -0.58 -10.84 7.29
N PHE A 57 -0.20 -10.83 6.02
CA PHE A 57 1.15 -10.50 5.59
C PHE A 57 1.16 -9.06 5.08
N HIS A 58 2.08 -8.25 5.62
CA HIS A 58 2.16 -6.83 5.27
C HIS A 58 3.20 -6.62 4.18
N HIS A 59 2.72 -6.24 2.99
CA HIS A 59 3.57 -6.09 1.81
C HIS A 59 4.13 -4.69 1.64
N TRP A 60 3.44 -3.67 2.16
CA TRP A 60 3.84 -2.28 1.91
C TRP A 60 3.11 -1.33 2.85
N ALA A 61 3.81 -0.30 3.29
CA ALA A 61 3.19 0.84 3.95
C ALA A 61 3.98 2.09 3.55
N ALA A 62 3.39 2.89 2.69
CA ALA A 62 3.93 4.17 2.27
C ALA A 62 3.20 5.26 3.04
N TYR A 63 3.92 6.02 3.86
CA TYR A 63 3.27 6.94 4.79
C TYR A 63 3.84 8.36 4.69
N ASN A 64 3.13 9.29 5.30
CA ASN A 64 3.40 10.72 5.20
C ASN A 64 3.39 11.18 3.74
N ILE A 65 2.49 10.61 2.95
CA ILE A 65 2.25 11.05 1.58
C ILE A 65 1.61 12.42 1.65
N PRO A 66 2.14 13.43 0.93
CA PRO A 66 1.55 14.76 0.96
C PRO A 66 0.08 14.74 0.52
N PRO A 67 -0.81 15.42 1.27
CA PRO A 67 -2.25 15.35 0.96
C PRO A 67 -2.64 15.98 -0.37
N GLU A 68 -1.78 16.82 -0.95
CA GLU A 68 -2.05 17.44 -2.25
C GLU A 68 -1.73 16.51 -3.43
N TRP A 69 -1.04 15.40 -3.20
CA TRP A 69 -0.74 14.44 -4.27
C TRP A 69 -2.01 13.69 -4.67
N LYS A 70 -2.11 13.37 -5.95
CA LYS A 70 -3.28 12.70 -6.51
C LYS A 70 -3.00 11.29 -6.98
N GLY A 71 -1.82 10.77 -6.67
CA GLY A 71 -1.45 9.41 -7.05
C GLY A 71 0.02 9.15 -6.83
N LEU A 72 0.41 7.93 -7.17
CA LEU A 72 1.80 7.48 -7.17
C LEU A 72 2.10 6.83 -8.51
N GLU A 73 3.30 7.07 -9.03
CA GLU A 73 3.77 6.40 -10.24
C GLU A 73 4.15 4.95 -9.92
N PRO A 74 4.17 4.07 -10.93
CA PRO A 74 4.66 2.70 -10.70
C PRO A 74 6.10 2.72 -10.19
N GLY A 75 6.39 1.88 -9.21
CA GLY A 75 7.74 1.80 -8.66
C GLY A 75 8.15 2.96 -7.78
N PHE A 76 7.20 3.75 -7.33
CA PHE A 76 7.48 4.92 -6.49
C PHE A 76 8.12 4.50 -5.17
N GLY A 77 9.20 5.18 -4.78
CA GLY A 77 9.90 4.88 -3.55
C GLY A 77 10.48 6.13 -2.88
N ALA A 78 10.67 6.05 -1.57
CA ALA A 78 11.09 7.18 -0.74
C ALA A 78 12.45 7.74 -1.15
N SER A 79 13.36 6.90 -1.66
CA SER A 79 14.68 7.34 -2.08
C SER A 79 14.62 8.33 -3.25
N SER A 80 13.54 8.29 -4.03
CA SER A 80 13.35 9.17 -5.18
C SER A 80 12.50 10.40 -4.86
N HIS A 81 11.85 10.42 -3.69
CA HIS A 81 10.84 11.42 -3.37
C HIS A 81 10.93 11.84 -1.91
N PRO A 82 11.85 12.76 -1.57
CA PRO A 82 12.09 13.10 -0.17
C PRO A 82 10.87 13.71 0.54
N ARG A 83 10.60 14.90 0.45
CA ARG A 83 9.44 15.68 0.97
C ARG A 83 8.65 15.06 2.14
N GLY A 84 9.31 14.31 3.01
CA GLY A 84 8.66 13.69 4.16
C GLY A 84 8.03 12.33 3.92
N PHE A 85 7.88 11.93 2.67
CA PHE A 85 7.39 10.60 2.30
C PHE A 85 8.32 9.52 2.87
N ARG A 86 7.74 8.48 3.43
CA ARG A 86 8.49 7.37 4.04
C ARG A 86 7.88 6.04 3.64
N GLU A 87 8.70 5.00 3.73
CA GLU A 87 8.21 3.62 3.57
C GLU A 87 8.65 2.79 4.76
N ALA A 88 7.77 1.91 5.22
CA ALA A 88 8.03 1.01 6.33
C ALA A 88 8.76 -0.25 5.85
N VAL A 89 9.28 -1.01 6.81
CA VAL A 89 9.87 -2.33 6.56
C VAL A 89 8.73 -3.32 6.45
N ASN A 90 8.66 -4.03 5.32
CA ASN A 90 7.60 -5.01 5.08
C ASN A 90 7.93 -6.35 5.73
N ASP A 91 7.01 -7.32 5.63
CA ASP A 91 7.18 -8.61 6.30
C ASP A 91 8.18 -9.54 5.62
N VAL A 92 8.67 -9.17 4.43
CA VAL A 92 9.83 -9.83 3.82
C VAL A 92 11.11 -9.39 4.53
N GLY A 93 11.10 -8.22 5.14
CA GLY A 93 12.25 -7.67 5.86
C GLY A 93 12.97 -6.58 5.12
N LYS A 94 12.37 -6.01 4.07
CA LYS A 94 13.00 -4.90 3.35
C LYS A 94 12.10 -3.67 3.37
N THR A 95 12.71 -2.51 3.22
CA THR A 95 11.99 -1.25 3.17
C THR A 95 11.33 -1.07 1.82
N GLY A 96 10.03 -0.77 1.83
CA GLY A 96 9.29 -0.48 0.61
C GLY A 96 8.35 -1.59 0.21
N TYR A 97 8.02 -1.61 -1.07
CA TYR A 97 7.07 -2.55 -1.65
C TYR A 97 7.69 -3.92 -1.84
N GLY A 98 7.00 -4.95 -1.35
CA GLY A 98 7.28 -6.33 -1.71
C GLY A 98 6.00 -6.92 -2.25
N GLY A 99 5.97 -7.30 -3.54
CA GLY A 99 4.74 -7.68 -4.21
C GLY A 99 4.21 -9.05 -3.83
N PRO A 100 3.02 -9.38 -4.35
CA PRO A 100 2.42 -10.69 -4.17
C PRO A 100 3.36 -11.81 -4.54
N CYS A 101 3.46 -12.80 -3.66
CA CYS A 101 4.28 -13.98 -3.86
C CYS A 101 3.65 -15.18 -3.14
N PRO A 102 2.41 -15.55 -3.49
CA PRO A 102 1.72 -16.63 -2.78
C PRO A 102 2.39 -17.96 -3.07
N PRO A 103 2.23 -18.95 -2.17
CA PRO A 103 2.75 -20.27 -2.42
C PRO A 103 2.24 -20.84 -3.73
N ARG A 104 3.10 -21.55 -4.46
CA ARG A 104 2.70 -22.19 -5.71
C ARG A 104 1.64 -23.26 -5.44
N GLY A 105 0.62 -23.28 -6.28
CA GLY A 105 -0.47 -24.24 -6.14
C GLY A 105 -1.60 -23.78 -5.23
N ASP A 106 -1.42 -22.71 -4.46
CA ASP A 106 -2.51 -22.16 -3.69
C ASP A 106 -3.55 -21.55 -4.62
N ARG A 107 -4.81 -21.49 -4.16
CA ARG A 107 -5.80 -20.66 -4.85
C ARG A 107 -5.31 -19.20 -4.79
N PRO A 108 -5.73 -18.35 -5.74
CA PRO A 108 -5.29 -16.96 -5.73
C PRO A 108 -5.58 -16.26 -4.40
N HIS A 109 -4.62 -15.52 -3.90
CA HIS A 109 -4.81 -14.69 -2.70
C HIS A 109 -5.36 -13.33 -3.10
N GLY A 110 -6.14 -12.71 -2.20
CA GLY A 110 -6.59 -11.35 -2.37
C GLY A 110 -5.62 -10.39 -1.69
N TYR A 111 -5.20 -9.37 -2.44
CA TYR A 111 -4.30 -8.34 -1.92
C TYR A 111 -5.09 -7.06 -1.79
N ARG A 112 -5.06 -6.47 -0.59
CA ARG A 112 -5.83 -5.30 -0.28
C ARG A 112 -4.91 -4.09 -0.27
N PHE A 113 -5.20 -3.13 -1.16
CA PHE A 113 -4.56 -1.81 -1.15
C PHE A 113 -5.53 -0.85 -0.48
N ARG A 114 -5.07 -0.16 0.56
CA ARG A 114 -5.95 0.73 1.32
C ARG A 114 -5.27 2.08 1.47
N LEU A 115 -5.98 3.13 1.04
CA LEU A 115 -5.53 4.51 1.19
C LEU A 115 -6.29 5.13 2.35
N SER A 116 -5.56 5.69 3.30
CA SER A 116 -6.15 6.32 4.49
C SER A 116 -5.79 7.79 4.54
N ALA A 117 -6.79 8.62 4.83
CA ALA A 117 -6.59 10.04 5.09
C ALA A 117 -6.45 10.25 6.59
N LEU A 118 -5.35 10.86 7.01
CA LEU A 118 -5.00 10.99 8.41
C LEU A 118 -5.04 12.44 8.86
N LYS A 119 -5.45 12.65 10.11
CA LYS A 119 -5.53 14.00 10.68
C LYS A 119 -4.18 14.52 11.18
N ASP A 120 -3.13 13.71 11.10
CA ASP A 120 -1.78 14.12 11.44
C ASP A 120 -0.77 13.23 10.73
N ARG A 121 0.49 13.67 10.70
CA ARG A 121 1.59 12.89 10.15
C ARG A 121 1.96 11.80 11.16
N ILE A 122 2.57 10.74 10.66
CA ILE A 122 3.07 9.65 11.51
C ILE A 122 4.53 9.94 11.86
N GLU A 123 4.81 10.05 13.15
CA GLU A 123 6.17 10.26 13.67
C GLU A 123 6.71 8.91 14.11
N ALA A 124 7.39 8.21 13.21
CA ALA A 124 7.96 6.90 13.48
C ALA A 124 9.46 6.94 13.30
N GLY A 125 10.16 6.09 14.03
CA GLY A 125 11.61 5.96 13.90
C GLY A 125 11.99 5.27 12.59
N ALA A 126 13.25 5.41 12.19
CA ALA A 126 13.79 4.70 11.05
C ALA A 126 13.65 3.19 11.28
N GLY A 127 13.29 2.46 10.23
CA GLY A 127 13.11 1.01 10.34
C GLY A 127 11.79 0.57 10.93
N ALA A 128 10.83 1.47 11.11
CA ALA A 128 9.50 1.09 11.57
C ALA A 128 8.88 0.08 10.61
N ARG A 129 8.15 -0.90 11.16
CA ARG A 129 7.54 -1.96 10.36
C ARG A 129 6.12 -1.58 9.94
N CYS A 130 5.64 -2.20 8.87
CA CYS A 130 4.30 -1.94 8.34
C CYS A 130 3.21 -2.04 9.41
N ALA A 131 3.22 -3.12 10.19
CA ALA A 131 2.20 -3.31 11.23
C ALA A 131 2.22 -2.19 12.26
N GLU A 132 3.40 -1.68 12.59
CA GLU A 132 3.56 -0.57 13.52
C GLU A 132 2.97 0.71 12.95
N ILE A 133 3.24 0.99 11.68
CA ILE A 133 2.72 2.19 11.01
C ILE A 133 1.19 2.13 10.95
N GLU A 134 0.62 0.97 10.62
CA GLU A 134 -0.84 0.82 10.57
C GLU A 134 -1.47 1.04 11.93
N ARG A 135 -0.82 0.54 12.98
CA ARG A 135 -1.31 0.73 14.35
C ARG A 135 -1.29 2.20 14.75
N MET A 136 -0.21 2.92 14.39
CA MET A 136 -0.10 4.35 14.68
C MET A 136 -1.12 5.17 13.90
N ALA A 137 -1.47 4.73 12.69
CA ALA A 137 -2.40 5.44 11.83
C ALA A 137 -3.85 5.31 12.29
N GLN A 138 -4.19 4.20 12.93
CA GLN A 138 -5.58 3.88 13.26
C GLN A 138 -6.32 5.00 13.99
N PRO A 139 -5.79 5.61 15.06
CA PRO A 139 -6.49 6.70 15.74
C PRO A 139 -6.49 8.01 14.94
N LEU A 140 -5.71 8.10 13.87
CA LEU A 140 -5.59 9.32 13.07
C LEU A 140 -6.46 9.28 11.82
N GLU A 141 -6.97 8.12 11.45
CA GLU A 141 -7.72 7.93 10.21
C GLU A 141 -9.14 8.49 10.32
N PHE A 142 -9.58 9.24 9.30
CA PHE A 142 -10.95 9.71 9.25
C PHE A 142 -11.61 9.51 7.89
N ALA A 143 -10.88 8.96 6.91
CA ALA A 143 -11.44 8.54 5.64
C ALA A 143 -10.52 7.48 5.04
N ALA A 144 -11.09 6.57 4.26
CA ALA A 144 -10.29 5.52 3.63
C ALA A 144 -10.99 4.97 2.39
N ALA A 145 -10.20 4.34 1.52
CA ALA A 145 -10.70 3.65 0.34
C ALA A 145 -9.87 2.39 0.13
N GLU A 146 -10.45 1.41 -0.54
CA GLU A 146 -9.76 0.14 -0.81
C GLU A 146 -9.84 -0.22 -2.29
N LEU A 147 -8.78 -0.88 -2.75
CA LEU A 147 -8.72 -1.49 -4.07
C LEU A 147 -8.20 -2.90 -3.88
N LEU A 148 -8.94 -3.89 -4.36
CA LEU A 148 -8.54 -5.30 -4.24
C LEU A 148 -7.95 -5.79 -5.54
N GLY A 149 -6.93 -6.63 -5.44
CA GLY A 149 -6.38 -7.33 -6.59
C GLY A 149 -6.08 -8.77 -6.21
N ASN A 150 -6.10 -9.67 -7.18
CA ASN A 150 -5.86 -11.08 -6.95
C ASN A 150 -4.58 -11.53 -7.65
N PHE A 151 -3.90 -12.51 -7.07
CA PHE A 151 -2.76 -13.12 -7.72
C PHE A 151 -2.56 -14.54 -7.20
N GLY A 152 -2.28 -15.44 -8.11
CA GLY A 152 -1.95 -16.83 -7.78
C GLY A 152 -0.82 -17.32 -8.67
N ARG A 153 -0.14 -18.38 -8.24
CA ARG A 153 0.94 -18.99 -9.00
C ARG A 153 0.62 -20.46 -9.22
N PRO A 154 0.76 -20.95 -10.47
CA PRO A 154 0.48 -22.35 -10.76
C PRO A 154 1.42 -23.31 -10.02
#